data_d5562229619a3363f2eb9ee5a015c6ed
#
_entry.id   d5562229619a3363f2eb9ee5a015c6ed
#
_cell.length_a   1.000
_cell.length_b   1.000
_cell.length_c   1.000
_cell.angle_alpha   90.00
_cell.angle_beta   90.00
_cell.angle_gamma   90.00
#
_symmetry.space_group_name_H-M   'P 1'
#
loop_
_entity.id
_entity.type
_entity.pdbx_description
1 polymer ?
#
loop_
_entity_poly.entity_id
_entity_poly.type
_entity_poly.pdbx_seq_one_letter_code
_entity_poly.pdbx_strand_id
1 'polypeptide(L)'
;MHKITRQMVEDGYREELIYLINNPNDGCISAQIGDNWFYFAGNENEEMTVDEYEAEYTFDEIVDYIFDVLDSDFKTEFEDEYWYYYYYLRENGIEED
;
A
#
# COMPACT_ATOMS: atom_id res chain seq x y z
N MET A 1 7.79 20.11 -2.86
CA MET A 1 6.36 19.72 -2.88
C MET A 1 6.21 18.35 -2.22
N HIS A 2 5.27 18.25 -1.31
CA HIS A 2 5.07 17.00 -0.56
C HIS A 2 4.28 15.97 -1.36
N LYS A 3 4.73 14.74 -1.32
CA LYS A 3 4.03 13.64 -1.96
C LYS A 3 4.58 12.31 -1.43
N ILE A 4 3.79 11.25 -1.60
CA ILE A 4 4.27 9.89 -1.32
C ILE A 4 5.16 9.48 -2.49
N THR A 5 6.39 9.10 -2.19
CA THR A 5 7.34 8.63 -3.21
C THR A 5 7.38 7.11 -3.20
N ARG A 6 7.93 6.53 -4.26
CA ARG A 6 8.11 5.08 -4.30
C ARG A 6 9.02 4.63 -3.16
N GLN A 7 10.04 5.41 -2.84
CA GLN A 7 10.95 5.07 -1.75
C GLN A 7 10.23 5.04 -0.41
N MET A 8 9.28 5.95 -0.18
CA MET A 8 8.46 5.93 1.04
C MET A 8 7.64 4.64 1.14
N VAL A 9 7.07 4.20 0.03
CA VAL A 9 6.31 2.95 0.00
C VAL A 9 7.23 1.77 0.27
N GLU A 10 8.40 1.75 -0.36
CA GLU A 10 9.38 0.69 -0.15
C GLU A 10 9.81 0.60 1.32
N ASP A 11 10.16 1.73 1.91
CA ASP A 11 10.58 1.78 3.31
C ASP A 11 9.43 1.41 4.25
N GLY A 12 8.23 1.92 3.96
CA GLY A 12 7.05 1.60 4.77
C GLY A 12 6.71 0.12 4.73
N TYR A 13 6.81 -0.49 3.56
CA TYR A 13 6.55 -1.92 3.42
C TYR A 13 7.63 -2.75 4.12
N ARG A 14 8.89 -2.33 4.00
CA ARG A 14 10.00 -3.02 4.67
C ARG A 14 9.85 -2.96 6.19
N GLU A 15 9.38 -1.85 6.73
CA GLU A 15 9.22 -1.67 8.17
C GLU A 15 7.85 -2.07 8.71
N GLU A 16 7.03 -2.68 7.84
CA GLU A 16 5.72 -3.19 8.23
C GLU A 16 4.72 -2.12 8.65
N LEU A 17 4.94 -0.90 8.21
CA LEU A 17 3.95 0.18 8.32
C LEU A 17 2.91 0.07 7.22
N ILE A 18 3.29 -0.55 6.10
CA ILE A 18 2.42 -0.95 5.02
C ILE A 18 2.48 -2.46 4.96
N TYR A 19 1.34 -3.12 4.99
CA TYR A 19 1.33 -4.57 4.92
C TYR A 19 0.09 -5.07 4.20
N LEU A 20 0.17 -6.30 3.70
CA LEU A 20 -0.92 -6.91 2.95
C LEU A 20 -1.85 -7.64 3.91
N ILE A 21 -3.13 -7.58 3.61
CA ILE A 21 -4.16 -8.30 4.37
C ILE A 21 -5.11 -9.00 3.40
N ASN A 22 -5.78 -10.03 3.91
CA ASN A 22 -6.96 -10.54 3.25
C ASN A 22 -8.14 -9.74 3.78
N ASN A 23 -8.79 -8.99 2.89
CA ASN A 23 -9.87 -8.09 3.30
C ASN A 23 -10.98 -8.90 3.99
N PRO A 24 -11.40 -8.51 5.20
CA PRO A 24 -12.40 -9.27 5.92
C PRO A 24 -13.78 -9.27 5.26
N ASN A 25 -14.05 -8.34 4.34
CA ASN A 25 -15.34 -8.25 3.68
C ASN A 25 -15.49 -9.23 2.51
N ASP A 26 -14.41 -9.45 1.74
CA ASP A 26 -14.51 -10.26 0.52
C ASP A 26 -13.28 -11.15 0.28
N GLY A 27 -12.29 -11.10 1.14
CA GLY A 27 -11.10 -11.94 1.01
C GLY A 27 -10.07 -11.47 0.01
N CYS A 28 -10.31 -10.38 -0.71
CA CYS A 28 -9.35 -9.86 -1.68
C CYS A 28 -8.10 -9.34 -1.00
N ILE A 29 -6.97 -9.43 -1.69
CA ILE A 29 -5.71 -8.89 -1.16
C ILE A 29 -5.79 -7.36 -1.17
N SER A 30 -5.50 -6.76 -0.03
CA SER A 30 -5.52 -5.31 0.15
C SER A 30 -4.25 -4.87 0.85
N ALA A 31 -3.92 -3.59 0.72
CA ALA A 31 -2.80 -3.00 1.45
C ALA A 31 -3.38 -2.19 2.61
N GLN A 32 -2.82 -2.37 3.79
CA GLN A 32 -3.22 -1.58 4.95
C GLN A 32 -2.10 -0.63 5.33
N ILE A 33 -2.46 0.62 5.58
CA ILE A 33 -1.57 1.67 6.05
C ILE A 33 -2.28 2.35 7.22
N GLY A 34 -1.75 2.18 8.42
CA GLY A 34 -2.42 2.68 9.62
C GLY A 34 -3.75 1.98 9.84
N ASP A 35 -4.80 2.75 10.02
CA ASP A 35 -6.15 2.21 10.26
C ASP A 35 -6.94 1.99 8.98
N ASN A 36 -6.40 2.40 7.83
CA ASN A 36 -7.10 2.32 6.55
C ASN A 36 -6.48 1.27 5.64
N TRP A 37 -7.30 0.73 4.75
CA TRP A 37 -6.84 -0.25 3.78
C TRP A 37 -7.46 0.07 2.41
N PHE A 38 -6.83 -0.44 1.36
CA PHE A 38 -7.34 -0.25 0.00
C PHE A 38 -6.96 -1.43 -0.89
N TYR A 39 -7.76 -1.64 -1.93
CA TYR A 39 -7.42 -2.63 -2.94
C TYR A 39 -6.27 -2.12 -3.80
N PHE A 40 -5.42 -3.02 -4.22
CA PHE A 40 -4.43 -2.72 -5.23
C PHE A 40 -4.45 -3.86 -6.26
N ALA A 41 -3.55 -3.84 -7.24
CA ALA A 41 -3.60 -4.74 -8.41
C ALA A 41 -3.68 -6.23 -8.04
N GLY A 42 -4.74 -6.67 -7.43
CA GLY A 42 -4.87 -8.03 -6.94
C GLY A 42 -6.30 -8.54 -6.94
N ASN A 43 -7.20 -7.82 -7.58
CA ASN A 43 -8.59 -8.25 -7.58
C ASN A 43 -8.77 -9.62 -8.26
N GLU A 44 -7.95 -9.91 -9.24
CA GLU A 44 -7.96 -11.21 -9.91
C GLU A 44 -7.41 -12.31 -9.02
N ASN A 45 -6.80 -11.94 -7.90
CA ASN A 45 -6.21 -12.89 -6.94
C ASN A 45 -7.06 -12.99 -5.67
N GLU A 46 -8.36 -12.81 -5.77
CA GLU A 46 -9.24 -12.74 -4.61
C GLU A 46 -9.26 -14.00 -3.76
N GLU A 47 -8.89 -15.13 -4.32
CA GLU A 47 -8.83 -16.39 -3.58
C GLU A 47 -7.45 -16.70 -3.02
N MET A 48 -6.47 -15.85 -3.29
CA MET A 48 -5.12 -16.04 -2.76
C MET A 48 -5.03 -15.58 -1.31
N THR A 49 -4.20 -16.26 -0.53
CA THR A 49 -3.82 -15.74 0.78
C THR A 49 -2.69 -14.74 0.62
N VAL A 50 -2.44 -13.95 1.66
CA VAL A 50 -1.31 -13.01 1.66
C VAL A 50 0.00 -13.77 1.45
N ASP A 51 0.18 -14.90 2.12
CA ASP A 51 1.40 -15.69 1.99
C ASP A 51 1.62 -16.18 0.55
N GLU A 52 0.54 -16.64 -0.10
CA GLU A 52 0.62 -17.06 -1.49
C GLU A 52 0.96 -15.90 -2.42
N TYR A 53 0.37 -14.74 -2.19
CA TYR A 53 0.63 -13.56 -2.99
C TYR A 53 2.09 -13.12 -2.85
N GLU A 54 2.60 -13.09 -1.61
CA GLU A 54 3.98 -12.68 -1.36
C GLU A 54 4.99 -13.70 -1.86
N ALA A 55 4.58 -14.96 -2.04
CA ALA A 55 5.43 -15.97 -2.64
C ALA A 55 5.48 -15.86 -4.16
N GLU A 56 4.42 -15.35 -4.78
CA GLU A 56 4.35 -15.24 -6.24
C GLU A 56 4.97 -13.96 -6.78
N TYR A 57 4.79 -12.84 -6.07
CA TYR A 57 5.27 -11.53 -6.53
C TYR A 57 6.48 -11.10 -5.71
N THR A 58 7.44 -10.45 -6.37
CA THR A 58 8.64 -9.97 -5.68
C THR A 58 8.32 -8.75 -4.83
N PHE A 59 9.20 -8.46 -3.89
CA PHE A 59 9.11 -7.25 -3.07
C PHE A 59 8.94 -6.00 -3.94
N ASP A 60 9.76 -5.87 -4.98
CA ASP A 60 9.71 -4.70 -5.86
C ASP A 60 8.38 -4.62 -6.62
N GLU A 61 7.87 -5.75 -7.07
CA GLU A 61 6.58 -5.77 -7.77
C GLU A 61 5.44 -5.32 -6.86
N ILE A 62 5.45 -5.79 -5.61
CA ILE A 62 4.41 -5.41 -4.64
C ILE A 62 4.50 -3.92 -4.33
N VAL A 63 5.71 -3.41 -4.11
CA VAL A 63 5.93 -1.98 -3.86
C VAL A 63 5.44 -1.15 -5.05
N ASP A 64 5.76 -1.57 -6.27
CA ASP A 64 5.31 -0.86 -7.47
C ASP A 64 3.79 -0.82 -7.57
N TYR A 65 3.12 -1.93 -7.31
CA TYR A 65 1.65 -1.97 -7.37
C TYR A 65 1.03 -1.04 -6.35
N ILE A 66 1.51 -1.07 -5.11
CA ILE A 66 0.99 -0.20 -4.06
C ILE A 66 1.23 1.27 -4.42
N PHE A 67 2.44 1.59 -4.86
CA PHE A 67 2.78 2.96 -5.24
C PHE A 67 1.90 3.45 -6.40
N ASP A 68 1.68 2.61 -7.41
CA ASP A 68 0.86 3.01 -8.57
C ASP A 68 -0.56 3.38 -8.13
N VAL A 69 -1.17 2.61 -7.24
CA VAL A 69 -2.51 2.92 -6.75
C VAL A 69 -2.50 4.24 -5.98
N LEU A 70 -1.53 4.44 -5.10
CA LEU A 70 -1.45 5.68 -4.33
C LEU A 70 -1.23 6.89 -5.22
N ASP A 71 -0.33 6.78 -6.19
CA ASP A 71 0.04 7.90 -7.04
C ASP A 71 -1.05 8.22 -8.08
N SER A 72 -1.80 7.23 -8.54
CA SER A 72 -2.83 7.42 -9.56
C SER A 72 -4.20 7.71 -8.95
N ASP A 73 -4.70 6.79 -8.16
CA ASP A 73 -6.08 6.85 -7.69
C ASP A 73 -6.25 7.72 -6.46
N PHE A 74 -5.43 7.51 -5.45
CA PHE A 74 -5.62 8.22 -4.18
C PHE A 74 -5.20 9.67 -4.26
N LYS A 75 -4.14 9.95 -4.99
CA LYS A 75 -3.67 11.32 -5.12
C LYS A 75 -4.69 12.23 -5.80
N THR A 76 -5.48 11.69 -6.73
CA THR A 76 -6.43 12.49 -7.51
C THR A 76 -7.88 12.36 -7.04
N GLU A 77 -8.31 11.17 -6.63
CA GLU A 77 -9.71 10.91 -6.31
C GLU A 77 -10.00 10.81 -4.81
N PHE A 78 -9.01 10.43 -4.03
CA PHE A 78 -9.16 10.22 -2.59
C PHE A 78 -8.09 11.00 -1.84
N GLU A 79 -8.06 12.30 -2.07
CA GLU A 79 -7.01 13.16 -1.56
C GLU A 79 -6.87 13.13 -0.04
N ASP A 80 -7.99 13.05 0.68
CA ASP A 80 -7.94 13.01 2.15
C ASP A 80 -7.23 11.75 2.64
N GLU A 81 -7.54 10.60 2.04
CA GLU A 81 -6.86 9.35 2.37
C GLU A 81 -5.40 9.39 1.99
N TYR A 82 -5.10 9.99 0.83
CA TYR A 82 -3.70 10.14 0.39
C TYR A 82 -2.87 10.87 1.44
N TRP A 83 -3.38 11.99 1.93
CA TRP A 83 -2.66 12.77 2.94
C TRP A 83 -2.60 12.06 4.29
N TYR A 84 -3.63 11.30 4.65
CA TYR A 84 -3.58 10.45 5.83
C TYR A 84 -2.41 9.47 5.73
N TYR A 85 -2.26 8.78 4.61
CA TYR A 85 -1.17 7.83 4.41
C TYR A 85 0.18 8.52 4.44
N TYR A 86 0.27 9.66 3.79
CA TYR A 86 1.51 10.44 3.76
C TYR A 86 1.97 10.81 5.18
N TYR A 87 1.08 11.40 5.95
CA TYR A 87 1.43 11.83 7.29
C TYR A 87 1.65 10.65 8.23
N TYR A 88 0.89 9.57 8.08
CA TYR A 88 1.11 8.38 8.89
C TYR A 88 2.53 7.84 8.69
N LEU A 89 2.99 7.75 7.46
CA LEU A 89 4.33 7.28 7.17
C LEU A 89 5.38 8.24 7.72
N ARG A 90 5.18 9.55 7.53
CA ARG A 90 6.11 10.55 8.03
C ARG A 90 6.22 10.53 9.55
N GLU A 91 5.10 10.42 10.25
CA GLU A 91 5.07 10.41 11.71
C GLU A 91 5.72 9.15 12.29
N ASN A 92 5.80 8.09 11.50
CA ASN A 92 6.41 6.84 11.92
C ASN A 92 7.85 6.70 11.42
N GLY A 93 8.46 7.79 10.98
CA GLY A 93 9.88 7.83 10.67
C GLY A 93 10.26 7.59 9.23
N ILE A 94 9.29 7.43 8.34
CA ILE A 94 9.58 7.26 6.91
C ILE A 94 9.81 8.64 6.32
N GLU A 95 10.97 8.84 5.71
CA GLU A 95 11.33 10.15 5.17
C GLU A 95 10.90 10.31 3.73
N GLU A 96 10.52 11.53 3.39
CA GLU A 96 10.26 11.92 2.02
C GLU A 96 11.60 12.25 1.37
N ASP A 97 11.96 11.55 0.34
CA ASP A 97 13.23 11.75 -0.37
C ASP A 97 13.08 12.60 -1.62
#